data_94887f8a61a7050daf75ff34dd9ce605
#
_entry.id   94887f8a61a7050daf75ff34dd9ce605
#
_cell.length_a   1.000
_cell.length_b   1.000
_cell.length_c   1.000
_cell.angle_alpha   90.00
_cell.angle_beta   90.00
_cell.angle_gamma   90.00
#
_symmetry.space_group_name_H-M   'P 1'
#
loop_
_entity.id
_entity.type
_entity.pdbx_description
1 polymer ?
#
loop_
_entity_poly.entity_id
_entity_poly.type
_entity_poly.pdbx_seq_one_letter_code
_entity_poly.pdbx_strand_id
1 'polypeptide(L)'
;MLLEGKNIVLTGANRGIGNAMLHRFAEEGANLWAFARRPSESFEQDCRETAERCGVWVEPVYCELTDTEALKAAFRQIMAEKKPLHGLVNNAGIMGEDKMFQMTSAEEMRRTFEVNFFAMVEVSRLATRLMARNRAGAVVNVASIAGIDGDSRLDYSASKAAVIAASKKMARELVSVGIRVNVLAPGFTDTELVAGLSEKVVEQQLSKILMHRKARPEEIANVAAFLLSDLSSYVTGQVWRADGGIL
;
A
#
# COMPACT_ATOMS: atom_id res chain seq x y z
N MET A 1 20.51 -8.12 -1.06
CA MET A 1 19.26 -7.47 -0.61
C MET A 1 18.51 -6.96 -1.82
N LEU A 2 17.18 -7.11 -1.85
CA LEU A 2 16.37 -6.75 -3.03
C LEU A 2 16.22 -5.24 -3.22
N LEU A 3 16.31 -4.46 -2.14
CA LEU A 3 15.99 -3.03 -2.11
C LEU A 3 17.16 -2.18 -1.60
N GLU A 4 18.37 -2.71 -1.66
CA GLU A 4 19.58 -2.07 -1.12
C GLU A 4 19.74 -0.63 -1.66
N GLY A 5 19.84 0.33 -0.75
CA GLY A 5 20.00 1.75 -1.06
C GLY A 5 18.79 2.43 -1.70
N LYS A 6 17.64 1.74 -1.91
CA LYS A 6 16.44 2.35 -2.44
C LYS A 6 15.74 3.17 -1.36
N ASN A 7 15.30 4.39 -1.71
CA ASN A 7 14.52 5.25 -0.85
C ASN A 7 13.04 5.14 -1.24
N ILE A 8 12.19 4.79 -0.31
CA ILE A 8 10.80 4.39 -0.55
C ILE A 8 9.85 5.19 0.34
N VAL A 9 8.76 5.70 -0.24
CA VAL A 9 7.60 6.21 0.50
C VAL A 9 6.62 5.05 0.70
N LEU A 10 6.25 4.79 1.95
CA LEU A 10 5.25 3.78 2.33
C LEU A 10 4.11 4.44 3.10
N THR A 11 2.88 4.39 2.57
CA THR A 11 1.71 4.92 3.27
C THR A 11 1.01 3.87 4.14
N GLY A 12 0.50 4.29 5.30
CA GLY A 12 -0.15 3.38 6.26
C GLY A 12 0.82 2.37 6.87
N ALA A 13 2.03 2.84 7.24
CA ALA A 13 3.15 2.01 7.69
C ALA A 13 3.03 1.52 9.14
N ASN A 14 2.10 2.05 9.93
CA ASN A 14 2.08 1.87 11.38
C ASN A 14 1.37 0.61 11.88
N ARG A 15 0.77 -0.21 11.00
CA ARG A 15 0.08 -1.46 11.39
C ARG A 15 -0.17 -2.40 10.22
N GLY A 16 -0.54 -3.66 10.54
CA GLY A 16 -0.97 -4.67 9.59
C GLY A 16 0.02 -4.89 8.44
N ILE A 17 -0.47 -4.96 7.21
CA ILE A 17 0.36 -5.18 6.01
C ILE A 17 1.41 -4.07 5.84
N GLY A 18 1.06 -2.81 6.15
CA GLY A 18 2.00 -1.69 6.03
C GLY A 18 3.17 -1.79 7.00
N ASN A 19 2.94 -2.23 8.23
CA ASN A 19 4.00 -2.45 9.19
C ASN A 19 4.90 -3.63 8.79
N ALA A 20 4.32 -4.73 8.32
CA ALA A 20 5.10 -5.85 7.79
C ALA A 20 5.93 -5.43 6.56
N MET A 21 5.41 -4.54 5.71
CA MET A 21 6.18 -3.96 4.59
C MET A 21 7.33 -3.07 5.08
N LEU A 22 7.13 -2.27 6.15
CA LEU A 22 8.17 -1.44 6.74
C LEU A 22 9.36 -2.32 7.17
N HIS A 23 9.11 -3.35 7.96
CA HIS A 23 10.15 -4.27 8.41
C HIS A 23 10.81 -5.00 7.23
N ARG A 24 10.02 -5.58 6.33
CA ARG A 24 10.55 -6.32 5.20
C ARG A 24 11.41 -5.46 4.28
N PHE A 25 11.01 -4.24 3.99
CA PHE A 25 11.78 -3.36 3.11
C PHE A 25 13.08 -2.91 3.77
N ALA A 26 13.06 -2.62 5.08
CA ALA A 26 14.27 -2.31 5.84
C ALA A 26 15.25 -3.49 5.86
N GLU A 27 14.77 -4.72 6.08
CA GLU A 27 15.57 -5.96 6.01
C GLU A 27 16.19 -6.20 4.63
N GLU A 28 15.54 -5.70 3.57
CA GLU A 28 16.06 -5.74 2.21
C GLU A 28 16.93 -4.51 1.85
N GLY A 29 17.31 -3.71 2.85
CA GLY A 29 18.24 -2.59 2.70
C GLY A 29 17.61 -1.29 2.18
N ALA A 30 16.29 -1.15 2.21
CA ALA A 30 15.62 0.08 1.84
C ALA A 30 15.61 1.10 2.97
N ASN A 31 15.71 2.36 2.60
CA ASN A 31 15.42 3.50 3.44
C ASN A 31 13.95 3.93 3.27
N LEU A 32 13.31 4.40 4.33
CA LEU A 32 11.86 4.59 4.34
C LEU A 32 11.42 5.95 4.86
N TRP A 33 10.58 6.65 4.12
CA TRP A 33 9.63 7.61 4.66
C TRP A 33 8.34 6.86 4.98
N ALA A 34 8.12 6.61 6.26
CA ALA A 34 7.03 5.77 6.77
C ALA A 34 5.83 6.63 7.19
N PHE A 35 4.82 6.72 6.32
CA PHE A 35 3.66 7.59 6.55
C PHE A 35 2.65 6.93 7.47
N ALA A 36 2.26 7.67 8.52
CA ALA A 36 1.15 7.37 9.41
C ALA A 36 0.24 8.59 9.56
N ARG A 37 -1.02 8.37 9.93
CA ARG A 37 -1.99 9.47 10.04
C ARG A 37 -1.74 10.36 11.25
N ARG A 38 -1.35 9.77 12.38
CA ARG A 38 -1.17 10.46 13.66
C ARG A 38 0.12 10.04 14.34
N PRO A 39 0.75 10.92 15.13
CA PRO A 39 1.89 10.56 15.95
C PRO A 39 1.56 9.42 16.94
N SER A 40 2.53 8.55 17.18
CA SER A 40 2.46 7.45 18.12
C SER A 40 3.87 7.11 18.58
N GLU A 41 4.12 7.15 19.89
CA GLU A 41 5.41 6.79 20.48
C GLU A 41 5.83 5.36 20.13
N SER A 42 4.87 4.42 20.12
CA SER A 42 5.14 3.03 19.74
C SER A 42 5.59 2.90 18.29
N PHE A 43 5.01 3.68 17.37
CA PHE A 43 5.42 3.66 15.97
C PHE A 43 6.78 4.33 15.76
N GLU A 44 7.06 5.42 16.47
CA GLU A 44 8.39 6.06 16.43
C GLU A 44 9.48 5.15 16.96
N GLN A 45 9.19 4.43 18.04
CA GLN A 45 10.11 3.44 18.59
C GLN A 45 10.35 2.29 17.61
N ASP A 46 9.29 1.73 17.01
CA ASP A 46 9.38 0.67 16.00
C ASP A 46 10.23 1.11 14.77
N CYS A 47 10.06 2.35 14.30
CA CYS A 47 10.88 2.92 13.25
C CYS A 47 12.36 3.00 13.65
N ARG A 48 12.67 3.49 14.87
CA ARG A 48 14.06 3.58 15.37
C ARG A 48 14.71 2.22 15.50
N GLU A 49 14.05 1.27 16.17
CA GLU A 49 14.56 -0.09 16.37
C GLU A 49 14.80 -0.81 15.04
N THR A 50 13.90 -0.62 14.08
CA THR A 50 14.04 -1.20 12.74
C THR A 50 15.21 -0.58 11.98
N ALA A 51 15.37 0.74 12.05
CA ALA A 51 16.50 1.45 11.43
C ALA A 51 17.83 0.98 11.98
N GLU A 52 17.97 0.87 13.31
CA GLU A 52 19.18 0.40 13.98
C GLU A 52 19.50 -1.06 13.64
N ARG A 53 18.49 -1.94 13.71
CA ARG A 53 18.66 -3.37 13.42
C ARG A 53 19.06 -3.65 11.98
N CYS A 54 18.55 -2.86 11.02
CA CYS A 54 18.77 -3.10 9.60
C CYS A 54 19.87 -2.22 8.98
N GLY A 55 20.41 -1.23 9.72
CA GLY A 55 21.45 -0.33 9.20
C GLY A 55 20.94 0.63 8.11
N VAL A 56 19.68 0.99 8.16
CA VAL A 56 19.01 1.92 7.23
C VAL A 56 18.41 3.11 8.00
N TRP A 57 17.85 4.10 7.30
CA TRP A 57 17.03 5.10 7.97
C TRP A 57 15.53 4.80 7.73
N VAL A 58 14.74 4.96 8.78
CA VAL A 58 13.28 4.85 8.75
C VAL A 58 12.72 6.11 9.42
N GLU A 59 12.19 7.02 8.63
CA GLU A 59 11.68 8.30 9.10
C GLU A 59 10.15 8.31 9.14
N PRO A 60 9.52 8.43 10.34
CA PRO A 60 8.08 8.54 10.44
C PRO A 60 7.63 9.91 9.91
N VAL A 61 6.61 9.88 9.04
CA VAL A 61 5.98 11.08 8.46
C VAL A 61 4.50 11.08 8.83
N TYR A 62 4.08 12.09 9.59
CA TYR A 62 2.69 12.21 10.02
C TYR A 62 1.90 13.11 9.09
N CYS A 63 0.92 12.52 8.40
CA CYS A 63 0.12 13.22 7.40
C CYS A 63 -1.28 12.61 7.28
N GLU A 64 -2.31 13.46 7.39
CA GLU A 64 -3.66 13.08 6.93
C GLU A 64 -3.67 13.14 5.39
N LEU A 65 -3.74 11.97 4.76
CA LEU A 65 -3.59 11.85 3.30
C LEU A 65 -4.73 12.52 2.51
N THR A 66 -5.87 12.76 3.14
CA THR A 66 -7.02 13.47 2.55
C THR A 66 -6.88 14.99 2.66
N ASP A 67 -5.92 15.49 3.44
CA ASP A 67 -5.56 16.90 3.48
C ASP A 67 -4.48 17.20 2.44
N THR A 68 -4.90 17.82 1.34
CA THR A 68 -4.02 18.14 0.20
C THR A 68 -2.86 19.06 0.60
N GLU A 69 -3.06 20.01 1.51
CA GLU A 69 -1.99 20.94 1.90
C GLU A 69 -0.98 20.27 2.84
N ALA A 70 -1.46 19.45 3.80
CA ALA A 70 -0.60 18.62 4.63
C ALA A 70 0.24 17.66 3.79
N LEU A 71 -0.37 17.01 2.80
CA LEU A 71 0.30 16.10 1.89
C LEU A 71 1.39 16.82 1.05
N LYS A 72 1.07 17.99 0.48
CA LYS A 72 2.06 18.82 -0.24
C LYS A 72 3.21 19.26 0.68
N ALA A 73 2.92 19.59 1.94
CA ALA A 73 3.94 19.97 2.91
C ALA A 73 4.89 18.79 3.20
N ALA A 74 4.36 17.59 3.43
CA ALA A 74 5.17 16.39 3.63
C ALA A 74 6.09 16.11 2.42
N PHE A 75 5.58 16.20 1.20
CA PHE A 75 6.40 16.00 0.00
C PHE A 75 7.40 17.13 -0.25
N ARG A 76 7.14 18.36 0.20
CA ARG A 76 8.15 19.44 0.21
C ARG A 76 9.31 19.13 1.16
N GLN A 77 9.05 18.54 2.33
CA GLN A 77 10.08 18.11 3.26
C GLN A 77 10.95 17.00 2.62
N ILE A 78 10.34 15.95 2.08
CA ILE A 78 11.06 14.87 1.36
C ILE A 78 11.95 15.46 0.25
N MET A 79 11.42 16.39 -0.53
CA MET A 79 12.18 17.04 -1.61
C MET A 79 13.36 17.89 -1.09
N ALA A 80 13.22 18.53 0.08
CA ALA A 80 14.26 19.35 0.69
C ALA A 80 15.47 18.51 1.16
N GLU A 81 15.27 17.23 1.47
CA GLU A 81 16.36 16.30 1.82
C GLU A 81 17.27 15.96 0.64
N LYS A 82 16.87 16.28 -0.59
CA LYS A 82 17.63 16.02 -1.83
C LYS A 82 18.02 14.54 -2.04
N LYS A 83 17.36 13.62 -1.36
CA LYS A 83 17.50 12.18 -1.57
C LYS A 83 16.65 11.75 -2.76
N PRO A 84 17.13 10.89 -3.68
CA PRO A 84 16.31 10.40 -4.79
C PRO A 84 15.19 9.51 -4.27
N LEU A 85 14.00 9.62 -4.85
CA LEU A 85 12.88 8.73 -4.55
C LEU A 85 12.85 7.59 -5.58
N HIS A 86 12.94 6.34 -5.12
CA HIS A 86 13.02 5.14 -5.95
C HIS A 86 11.71 4.34 -5.95
N GLY A 87 10.98 4.35 -4.83
CA GLY A 87 9.78 3.55 -4.68
C GLY A 87 8.63 4.29 -3.99
N LEU A 88 7.40 3.89 -4.33
CA LEU A 88 6.18 4.28 -3.63
C LEU A 88 5.32 3.06 -3.41
N VAL A 89 4.84 2.88 -2.17
CA VAL A 89 3.77 1.94 -1.87
C VAL A 89 2.57 2.68 -1.30
N ASN A 90 1.49 2.71 -2.06
CA ASN A 90 0.20 3.18 -1.59
C ASN A 90 -0.53 2.03 -0.91
N ASN A 91 -0.31 1.88 0.40
CA ASN A 91 -0.94 0.83 1.20
C ASN A 91 -2.06 1.37 2.10
N ALA A 92 -2.03 2.64 2.47
CA ALA A 92 -3.07 3.24 3.30
C ALA A 92 -4.48 3.01 2.72
N GLY A 93 -5.40 2.59 3.56
CA GLY A 93 -6.78 2.37 3.17
C GLY A 93 -7.67 2.10 4.38
N ILE A 94 -8.97 2.24 4.16
CA ILE A 94 -10.01 1.93 5.14
C ILE A 94 -11.03 0.97 4.54
N MET A 95 -11.61 0.17 5.40
CA MET A 95 -12.81 -0.63 5.15
C MET A 95 -13.75 -0.39 6.33
N GLY A 96 -14.99 -0.06 6.07
CA GLY A 96 -15.99 0.10 7.13
C GLY A 96 -16.57 -1.24 7.59
N GLU A 97 -17.54 -1.21 8.51
CA GLU A 97 -18.28 -2.39 8.95
C GLU A 97 -19.03 -3.04 7.77
N ASP A 98 -19.07 -4.38 7.75
CA ASP A 98 -19.80 -5.09 6.71
C ASP A 98 -21.31 -4.87 6.83
N LYS A 99 -21.95 -4.51 5.72
CA LYS A 99 -23.40 -4.29 5.63
C LYS A 99 -23.90 -4.38 4.19
N MET A 100 -25.20 -4.62 4.07
CA MET A 100 -25.86 -4.67 2.77
C MET A 100 -25.72 -3.34 2.01
N PHE A 101 -25.66 -3.39 0.68
CA PHE A 101 -25.43 -2.18 -0.12
C PHE A 101 -26.48 -1.07 0.10
N GLN A 102 -27.76 -1.45 0.32
CA GLN A 102 -28.84 -0.48 0.61
C GLN A 102 -28.64 0.29 1.92
N MET A 103 -27.80 -0.23 2.82
CA MET A 103 -27.48 0.38 4.11
C MET A 103 -26.20 1.23 4.06
N THR A 104 -25.47 1.23 2.94
CA THR A 104 -24.27 2.04 2.78
C THR A 104 -24.66 3.45 2.33
N SER A 105 -24.43 4.43 3.18
CA SER A 105 -24.78 5.83 2.87
C SER A 105 -23.83 6.43 1.81
N ALA A 106 -24.30 7.46 1.10
CA ALA A 106 -23.47 8.19 0.15
C ALA A 106 -22.26 8.87 0.83
N GLU A 107 -22.38 9.24 2.10
CA GLU A 107 -21.28 9.82 2.86
C GLU A 107 -20.19 8.80 3.14
N GLU A 108 -20.54 7.59 3.57
CA GLU A 108 -19.58 6.50 3.76
C GLU A 108 -18.86 6.14 2.46
N MET A 109 -19.62 6.06 1.34
CA MET A 109 -19.00 5.83 0.03
C MET A 109 -17.99 6.93 -0.33
N ARG A 110 -18.33 8.20 -0.16
CA ARG A 110 -17.42 9.31 -0.41
C ARG A 110 -16.15 9.21 0.47
N ARG A 111 -16.34 8.96 1.77
CA ARG A 111 -15.21 8.81 2.70
C ARG A 111 -14.28 7.67 2.30
N THR A 112 -14.83 6.53 1.90
CA THR A 112 -14.03 5.37 1.44
C THR A 112 -13.24 5.73 0.18
N PHE A 113 -13.86 6.42 -0.78
CA PHE A 113 -13.19 6.86 -2.00
C PHE A 113 -12.14 7.94 -1.73
N GLU A 114 -12.41 8.89 -0.84
CA GLU A 114 -11.42 9.92 -0.46
C GLU A 114 -10.12 9.29 0.02
N VAL A 115 -10.22 8.31 0.93
CA VAL A 115 -9.01 7.68 1.51
C VAL A 115 -8.40 6.66 0.54
N ASN A 116 -9.20 5.74 -0.01
CA ASN A 116 -8.67 4.60 -0.76
C ASN A 116 -8.26 4.96 -2.18
N PHE A 117 -8.86 5.98 -2.78
CA PHE A 117 -8.66 6.31 -4.18
C PHE A 117 -8.08 7.72 -4.39
N PHE A 118 -8.77 8.79 -3.97
CA PHE A 118 -8.31 10.15 -4.26
C PHE A 118 -6.98 10.47 -3.57
N ALA A 119 -6.82 10.10 -2.31
CA ALA A 119 -5.56 10.27 -1.60
C ALA A 119 -4.42 9.48 -2.28
N MET A 120 -4.66 8.23 -2.69
CA MET A 120 -3.69 7.41 -3.43
C MET A 120 -3.26 8.08 -4.73
N VAL A 121 -4.20 8.64 -5.49
CA VAL A 121 -3.89 9.36 -6.75
C VAL A 121 -3.03 10.57 -6.48
N GLU A 122 -3.34 11.35 -5.44
CA GLU A 122 -2.61 12.57 -5.09
C GLU A 122 -1.18 12.25 -4.59
N VAL A 123 -1.02 11.23 -3.72
CA VAL A 123 0.29 10.71 -3.31
C VAL A 123 1.10 10.27 -4.54
N SER A 124 0.49 9.50 -5.43
CA SER A 124 1.15 9.03 -6.65
C SER A 124 1.59 10.18 -7.53
N ARG A 125 0.76 11.22 -7.69
CA ARG A 125 1.07 12.41 -8.49
C ARG A 125 2.29 13.16 -7.95
N LEU A 126 2.40 13.31 -6.64
CA LEU A 126 3.53 13.99 -5.99
C LEU A 126 4.81 13.14 -6.06
N ALA A 127 4.72 11.86 -5.72
CA ALA A 127 5.86 10.95 -5.71
C ALA A 127 6.45 10.74 -7.12
N THR A 128 5.60 10.48 -8.12
CA THR A 128 6.07 10.22 -9.49
C THR A 128 6.72 11.43 -10.14
N ARG A 129 6.35 12.66 -9.74
CA ARG A 129 7.07 13.88 -10.17
C ARG A 129 8.52 13.92 -9.65
N LEU A 130 8.76 13.38 -8.44
CA LEU A 130 10.13 13.27 -7.90
C LEU A 130 10.90 12.15 -8.61
N MET A 131 10.28 10.98 -8.80
CA MET A 131 10.88 9.85 -9.51
C MET A 131 11.24 10.18 -10.96
N ALA A 132 10.39 10.92 -11.66
CA ALA A 132 10.61 11.29 -13.07
C ALA A 132 11.89 12.09 -13.29
N ARG A 133 12.39 12.82 -12.28
CA ARG A 133 13.68 13.54 -12.34
C ARG A 133 14.86 12.57 -12.50
N ASN A 134 14.76 11.39 -11.91
CA ASN A 134 15.78 10.35 -11.98
C ASN A 134 15.53 9.34 -13.13
N ARG A 135 14.41 9.48 -13.86
CA ARG A 135 13.95 8.57 -14.91
C ARG A 135 13.94 7.10 -14.48
N ALA A 136 13.63 6.86 -13.22
CA ALA A 136 13.56 5.53 -12.62
C ALA A 136 12.62 5.55 -11.41
N GLY A 137 11.82 4.48 -11.28
CA GLY A 137 10.95 4.31 -10.12
C GLY A 137 10.07 3.08 -10.20
N ALA A 138 9.55 2.65 -9.05
CA ALA A 138 8.56 1.60 -8.95
C ALA A 138 7.42 2.02 -8.01
N VAL A 139 6.19 1.89 -8.48
CA VAL A 139 4.97 2.16 -7.70
C VAL A 139 4.21 0.87 -7.51
N VAL A 140 3.85 0.57 -6.27
CA VAL A 140 2.96 -0.54 -5.90
C VAL A 140 1.71 0.05 -5.23
N ASN A 141 0.57 -0.11 -5.88
CA ASN A 141 -0.72 0.28 -5.32
C ASN A 141 -1.41 -0.94 -4.72
N VAL A 142 -1.65 -0.90 -3.41
CA VAL A 142 -2.33 -2.00 -2.70
C VAL A 142 -3.83 -1.86 -2.90
N ALA A 143 -4.36 -2.74 -3.76
CA ALA A 143 -5.80 -2.91 -3.97
C ALA A 143 -6.37 -3.96 -2.99
N SER A 144 -7.14 -4.89 -3.51
CA SER A 144 -7.69 -6.07 -2.84
C SER A 144 -8.25 -7.01 -3.90
N ILE A 145 -8.37 -8.30 -3.61
CA ILE A 145 -9.19 -9.20 -4.43
C ILE A 145 -10.64 -8.72 -4.51
N ALA A 146 -11.16 -8.06 -3.47
CA ALA A 146 -12.49 -7.44 -3.48
C ALA A 146 -12.67 -6.43 -4.63
N GLY A 147 -11.60 -5.76 -5.08
CA GLY A 147 -11.65 -4.89 -6.25
C GLY A 147 -11.64 -5.63 -7.60
N ILE A 148 -11.38 -6.93 -7.59
CA ILE A 148 -11.40 -7.80 -8.77
C ILE A 148 -12.74 -8.55 -8.84
N ASP A 149 -13.10 -9.20 -7.72
CA ASP A 149 -14.19 -10.18 -7.68
C ASP A 149 -15.50 -9.57 -7.13
N GLY A 150 -15.45 -8.40 -6.49
CA GLY A 150 -16.62 -7.72 -5.91
C GLY A 150 -17.12 -8.37 -4.61
N ASP A 151 -16.40 -9.30 -4.03
CA ASP A 151 -16.81 -10.07 -2.83
C ASP A 151 -16.49 -9.33 -1.52
N SER A 152 -16.99 -8.12 -1.38
CA SER A 152 -16.93 -7.31 -0.15
C SER A 152 -17.93 -6.16 -0.22
N ARG A 153 -17.90 -5.24 0.75
CA ARG A 153 -18.73 -4.02 0.74
C ARG A 153 -18.66 -3.29 -0.59
N LEU A 154 -19.79 -2.73 -1.01
CA LEU A 154 -19.93 -1.99 -2.26
C LEU A 154 -18.86 -0.90 -2.41
N ASP A 155 -18.75 -0.02 -1.42
CA ASP A 155 -17.85 1.13 -1.42
C ASP A 155 -16.38 0.72 -1.41
N TYR A 156 -16.03 -0.29 -0.63
CA TYR A 156 -14.67 -0.82 -0.57
C TYR A 156 -14.28 -1.49 -1.89
N SER A 157 -15.09 -2.44 -2.37
CA SER A 157 -14.85 -3.15 -3.64
C SER A 157 -14.73 -2.17 -4.80
N ALA A 158 -15.67 -1.20 -4.91
CA ALA A 158 -15.62 -0.19 -5.95
C ALA A 158 -14.37 0.70 -5.86
N SER A 159 -13.97 1.14 -4.65
CA SER A 159 -12.76 1.94 -4.48
C SER A 159 -11.50 1.17 -4.89
N LYS A 160 -11.41 -0.13 -4.55
CA LYS A 160 -10.26 -0.98 -4.91
C LYS A 160 -10.25 -1.34 -6.39
N ALA A 161 -11.40 -1.47 -7.05
CA ALA A 161 -11.52 -1.56 -8.51
C ALA A 161 -11.03 -0.27 -9.20
N ALA A 162 -11.37 0.90 -8.66
CA ALA A 162 -10.89 2.19 -9.15
C ALA A 162 -9.35 2.30 -9.05
N VAL A 163 -8.74 1.83 -7.94
CA VAL A 163 -7.28 1.74 -7.78
C VAL A 163 -6.66 0.89 -8.90
N ILE A 164 -7.25 -0.27 -9.21
CA ILE A 164 -6.77 -1.16 -10.28
C ILE A 164 -6.80 -0.45 -11.64
N ALA A 165 -7.92 0.18 -11.98
CA ALA A 165 -8.09 0.87 -13.26
C ALA A 165 -7.12 2.05 -13.40
N ALA A 166 -7.00 2.90 -12.36
CA ALA A 166 -6.09 4.02 -12.34
C ALA A 166 -4.62 3.59 -12.46
N SER A 167 -4.22 2.52 -11.77
CA SER A 167 -2.87 1.98 -11.82
C SER A 167 -2.47 1.53 -13.22
N LYS A 168 -3.37 0.89 -13.96
CA LYS A 168 -3.14 0.51 -15.37
C LYS A 168 -2.95 1.72 -16.27
N LYS A 169 -3.69 2.82 -16.02
CA LYS A 169 -3.50 4.08 -16.74
C LYS A 169 -2.17 4.73 -16.39
N MET A 170 -1.84 4.81 -15.09
CA MET A 170 -0.54 5.33 -14.65
C MET A 170 0.63 4.57 -15.26
N ALA A 171 0.58 3.24 -15.33
CA ALA A 171 1.62 2.41 -15.95
C ALA A 171 1.89 2.80 -17.40
N ARG A 172 0.83 3.03 -18.18
CA ARG A 172 0.95 3.43 -19.61
C ARG A 172 1.56 4.82 -19.79
N GLU A 173 1.27 5.76 -18.90
CA GLU A 173 1.77 7.13 -18.99
C GLU A 173 3.20 7.25 -18.46
N LEU A 174 3.53 6.55 -17.37
CA LEU A 174 4.77 6.76 -16.65
C LEU A 174 5.94 5.88 -17.16
N VAL A 175 5.67 4.89 -18.00
CA VAL A 175 6.74 4.04 -18.58
C VAL A 175 7.73 4.83 -19.40
N SER A 176 7.30 5.90 -20.08
CA SER A 176 8.16 6.77 -20.89
C SER A 176 9.20 7.54 -20.05
N VAL A 177 8.94 7.70 -18.77
CA VAL A 177 9.86 8.33 -17.79
C VAL A 177 10.52 7.30 -16.87
N GLY A 178 10.50 6.01 -17.23
CA GLY A 178 11.20 4.95 -16.53
C GLY A 178 10.54 4.49 -15.24
N ILE A 179 9.24 4.77 -15.04
CA ILE A 179 8.52 4.38 -13.82
C ILE A 179 7.59 3.20 -14.12
N ARG A 180 7.73 2.12 -13.36
CA ARG A 180 6.83 0.97 -13.38
C ARG A 180 5.70 1.19 -12.36
N VAL A 181 4.50 0.76 -12.69
CA VAL A 181 3.35 0.80 -11.79
C VAL A 181 2.64 -0.53 -11.81
N ASN A 182 2.53 -1.18 -10.65
CA ASN A 182 1.81 -2.44 -10.49
C ASN A 182 0.82 -2.37 -9.35
N VAL A 183 -0.12 -3.29 -9.36
CA VAL A 183 -1.12 -3.47 -8.31
C VAL A 183 -0.82 -4.75 -7.55
N LEU A 184 -0.83 -4.68 -6.23
CA LEU A 184 -0.89 -5.82 -5.35
C LEU A 184 -2.31 -5.95 -4.81
N ALA A 185 -2.93 -7.10 -5.01
CA ALA A 185 -4.30 -7.41 -4.57
C ALA A 185 -4.26 -8.54 -3.52
N PRO A 186 -4.12 -8.18 -2.22
CA PRO A 186 -4.15 -9.17 -1.15
C PRO A 186 -5.52 -9.84 -1.04
N GLY A 187 -5.51 -11.12 -0.63
CA GLY A 187 -6.66 -11.84 -0.15
C GLY A 187 -6.89 -11.68 1.34
N PHE A 188 -7.48 -12.70 1.96
CA PHE A 188 -7.80 -12.73 3.38
C PHE A 188 -6.51 -12.81 4.22
N THR A 189 -6.09 -11.66 4.74
CA THR A 189 -4.81 -11.48 5.47
C THR A 189 -5.07 -11.26 6.95
N ASP A 190 -4.26 -11.88 7.81
CA ASP A 190 -4.38 -11.77 9.27
C ASP A 190 -3.90 -10.42 9.77
N THR A 191 -4.84 -9.51 9.94
CA THR A 191 -4.62 -8.12 10.37
C THR A 191 -5.74 -7.69 11.32
N GLU A 192 -5.56 -6.57 12.01
CA GLU A 192 -6.60 -5.96 12.84
C GLU A 192 -7.92 -5.73 12.09
N LEU A 193 -7.85 -5.53 10.77
CA LEU A 193 -9.02 -5.31 9.92
C LEU A 193 -9.99 -6.51 9.92
N VAL A 194 -9.48 -7.72 10.14
CA VAL A 194 -10.24 -8.97 10.14
C VAL A 194 -10.33 -9.63 11.53
N ALA A 195 -9.68 -9.05 12.53
CA ALA A 195 -9.63 -9.62 13.90
C ALA A 195 -11.01 -9.64 14.59
N GLY A 196 -11.95 -8.78 14.17
CA GLY A 196 -13.31 -8.71 14.73
C GLY A 196 -14.35 -9.61 14.06
N LEU A 197 -13.96 -10.42 13.07
CA LEU A 197 -14.88 -11.32 12.38
C LEU A 197 -15.23 -12.54 13.24
N SER A 198 -16.50 -12.99 13.17
CA SER A 198 -16.92 -14.22 13.86
C SER A 198 -16.25 -15.46 13.26
N GLU A 199 -16.04 -16.50 14.07
CA GLU A 199 -15.46 -17.78 13.63
C GLU A 199 -16.16 -18.34 12.40
N LYS A 200 -17.50 -18.27 12.36
CA LYS A 200 -18.30 -18.73 11.22
C LYS A 200 -17.96 -18.01 9.93
N VAL A 201 -17.75 -16.68 9.98
CA VAL A 201 -17.34 -15.88 8.80
C VAL A 201 -15.92 -16.24 8.39
N VAL A 202 -15.02 -16.41 9.35
CA VAL A 202 -13.65 -16.86 9.10
C VAL A 202 -13.63 -18.22 8.40
N GLU A 203 -14.36 -19.22 8.91
CA GLU A 203 -14.47 -20.55 8.27
C GLU A 203 -15.01 -20.48 6.84
N GLN A 204 -16.05 -19.68 6.62
CA GLN A 204 -16.62 -19.47 5.29
C GLN A 204 -15.61 -18.84 4.32
N GLN A 205 -14.80 -17.91 4.78
CA GLN A 205 -13.75 -17.32 3.94
C GLN A 205 -12.63 -18.33 3.67
N LEU A 206 -12.18 -19.06 4.69
CA LEU A 206 -11.13 -20.07 4.54
C LEU A 206 -11.54 -21.22 3.62
N SER A 207 -12.81 -21.61 3.59
CA SER A 207 -13.30 -22.67 2.68
C SER A 207 -13.20 -22.31 1.19
N LYS A 208 -13.16 -21.00 0.86
CA LYS A 208 -12.98 -20.50 -0.52
C LYS A 208 -11.52 -20.43 -0.94
N ILE A 209 -10.57 -20.55 0.00
CA ILE A 209 -9.13 -20.38 -0.25
C ILE A 209 -8.48 -21.76 -0.38
N LEU A 210 -7.79 -22.03 -1.51
CA LEU A 210 -7.14 -23.31 -1.75
C LEU A 210 -6.08 -23.67 -0.67
N MET A 211 -5.39 -22.66 -0.13
CA MET A 211 -4.41 -22.87 0.96
C MET A 211 -5.06 -23.03 2.34
N HIS A 212 -6.40 -22.90 2.49
CA HIS A 212 -7.18 -23.07 3.70
C HIS A 212 -6.65 -22.32 4.93
N ARG A 213 -6.03 -21.17 4.75
CA ARG A 213 -5.54 -20.31 5.82
C ARG A 213 -5.53 -18.84 5.41
N LYS A 214 -5.48 -17.96 6.39
CA LYS A 214 -5.17 -16.55 6.16
C LYS A 214 -3.72 -16.40 5.69
N ALA A 215 -3.45 -15.38 4.87
CA ALA A 215 -2.10 -14.93 4.63
C ALA A 215 -1.54 -14.23 5.88
N ARG A 216 -0.26 -14.40 6.14
CA ARG A 216 0.47 -13.53 7.07
C ARG A 216 0.81 -12.21 6.38
N PRO A 217 0.82 -11.07 7.10
CA PRO A 217 1.18 -9.78 6.53
C PRO A 217 2.55 -9.79 5.82
N GLU A 218 3.51 -10.57 6.32
CA GLU A 218 4.85 -10.72 5.75
C GLU A 218 4.82 -11.37 4.36
N GLU A 219 3.87 -12.27 4.10
CA GLU A 219 3.73 -12.91 2.80
C GLU A 219 3.30 -11.89 1.73
N ILE A 220 2.45 -10.93 2.12
CA ILE A 220 2.06 -9.81 1.26
C ILE A 220 3.23 -8.82 1.06
N ALA A 221 3.98 -8.54 2.14
CA ALA A 221 5.15 -7.67 2.11
C ALA A 221 6.25 -8.22 1.17
N ASN A 222 6.45 -9.54 1.11
CA ASN A 222 7.39 -10.18 0.21
C ASN A 222 7.07 -9.91 -1.28
N VAL A 223 5.78 -9.97 -1.66
CA VAL A 223 5.35 -9.66 -3.03
C VAL A 223 5.57 -8.18 -3.33
N ALA A 224 5.28 -7.29 -2.38
CA ALA A 224 5.53 -5.86 -2.55
C ALA A 224 7.03 -5.56 -2.73
N ALA A 225 7.92 -6.20 -1.95
CA ALA A 225 9.36 -6.07 -2.09
C ALA A 225 9.85 -6.52 -3.48
N PHE A 226 9.36 -7.66 -3.97
CA PHE A 226 9.64 -8.11 -5.34
C PHE A 226 9.22 -7.09 -6.39
N LEU A 227 8.00 -6.54 -6.29
CA LEU A 227 7.48 -5.56 -7.26
C LEU A 227 8.23 -4.22 -7.25
N LEU A 228 8.84 -3.84 -6.12
CA LEU A 228 9.70 -2.67 -6.01
C LEU A 228 11.12 -2.92 -6.51
N SER A 229 11.56 -4.17 -6.51
CA SER A 229 12.94 -4.57 -6.84
C SER A 229 13.20 -4.60 -8.35
N ASP A 230 14.49 -4.68 -8.72
CA ASP A 230 14.92 -4.81 -10.11
C ASP A 230 14.61 -6.20 -10.70
N LEU A 231 14.29 -7.20 -9.85
CA LEU A 231 13.81 -8.52 -10.32
C LEU A 231 12.50 -8.42 -11.09
N SER A 232 11.71 -7.35 -10.86
CA SER A 232 10.47 -7.07 -11.58
C SER A 232 10.64 -5.99 -12.68
N SER A 233 11.86 -5.79 -13.19
CA SER A 233 12.18 -4.72 -14.17
C SER A 233 11.35 -4.77 -15.46
N TYR A 234 10.84 -5.95 -15.84
CA TYR A 234 9.97 -6.13 -17.02
C TYR A 234 8.48 -6.29 -16.66
N VAL A 235 8.10 -5.91 -15.40
CA VAL A 235 6.73 -6.02 -14.89
C VAL A 235 6.15 -4.65 -14.66
N THR A 236 5.15 -4.24 -15.44
CA THR A 236 4.39 -3.01 -15.28
C THR A 236 2.95 -3.18 -15.76
N GLY A 237 2.00 -2.47 -15.15
CA GLY A 237 0.57 -2.51 -15.49
C GLY A 237 -0.14 -3.79 -15.04
N GLN A 238 0.49 -4.63 -14.23
CA GLN A 238 -0.05 -5.92 -13.80
C GLN A 238 -0.80 -5.81 -12.48
N VAL A 239 -1.75 -6.74 -12.30
CA VAL A 239 -2.47 -6.96 -11.04
C VAL A 239 -2.03 -8.32 -10.48
N TRP A 240 -1.31 -8.27 -9.37
CA TRP A 240 -0.78 -9.45 -8.69
C TRP A 240 -1.70 -9.84 -7.54
N ARG A 241 -2.41 -10.94 -7.70
CA ARG A 241 -3.19 -11.55 -6.61
C ARG A 241 -2.22 -12.25 -5.66
N ALA A 242 -2.40 -12.00 -4.35
CA ALA A 242 -1.70 -12.69 -3.27
C ALA A 242 -2.76 -13.15 -2.26
N ASP A 243 -3.50 -14.21 -2.62
CA ASP A 243 -4.77 -14.58 -2.00
C ASP A 243 -4.90 -16.07 -1.63
N GLY A 244 -3.82 -16.84 -1.77
CA GLY A 244 -3.83 -18.26 -1.45
C GLY A 244 -4.68 -19.12 -2.40
N GLY A 245 -5.02 -18.59 -3.58
CA GLY A 245 -5.85 -19.27 -4.58
C GLY A 245 -7.33 -19.21 -4.20
N ILE A 246 -7.87 -18.02 -4.01
CA ILE A 246 -9.33 -17.86 -3.78
C ILE A 246 -10.09 -18.14 -5.07
N LEU A 247 -11.17 -18.94 -4.96
CA LEU A 247 -12.03 -19.40 -6.06
C LEU A 247 -13.30 -18.53 -6.17
#